data_ff589ba8e2c6575354230531ba06e9de
#
_entry.id   ff589ba8e2c6575354230531ba06e9de
#
_cell.length_a   1.000
_cell.length_b   1.000
_cell.length_c   1.000
_cell.angle_alpha   90.00
_cell.angle_beta   90.00
_cell.angle_gamma   90.00
#
_symmetry.space_group_name_H-M   'P 1'
#
loop_
_entity.id
_entity.type
_entity.pdbx_description
1 polymer ?
#
loop_
_entity_poly.entity_id
_entity_poly.type
_entity_poly.pdbx_seq_one_letter_code
_entity_poly.pdbx_strand_id
1 'polypeptide(L)' 'MGVKKKSVGYQYSPDEFKAYHWCINNGIYISPFCKENFTYWYIDIEINKKINRSPQVFNPRELWEKIFEYYKYYYKKYAN' A
#
# COMPACT_ATOMS: atom_id res chain seq x y z
N MET A 1 6.67 15.82 20.87
CA MET A 1 6.21 15.42 20.78
C MET A 1 5.57 14.90 20.34
N GLY A 2 5.80 14.80 20.27
CA GLY A 2 5.17 14.43 19.83
C GLY A 2 4.70 13.88 19.27
N VAL A 3 4.66 14.05 19.18
CA VAL A 3 3.92 13.67 18.77
C VAL A 3 3.52 12.93 18.17
N LYS A 4 3.68 12.92 18.06
CA LYS A 4 3.26 12.39 17.61
C LYS A 4 2.61 11.69 17.08
N LYS A 5 2.67 11.64 16.90
CA LYS A 5 2.04 11.14 16.58
C LYS A 5 1.37 10.44 16.24
N LYS A 6 1.27 10.35 16.00
CA LYS A 6 0.53 9.84 15.91
C LYS A 6 -0.12 9.31 15.39
N SER A 7 0.49 9.49 15.24
CA SER A 7 -0.36 9.20 14.75
C SER A 7 -0.96 8.37 14.08
N VAL A 8 -1.19 8.41 13.83
CA VAL A 8 -2.08 7.86 13.06
C VAL A 8 -1.62 6.94 12.03
N GLY A 9 -0.61 7.01 11.53
CA GLY A 9 -0.18 6.27 10.39
C GLY A 9 0.40 4.93 10.73
N TYR A 10 0.37 4.04 9.77
CA TYR A 10 1.02 2.77 9.85
C TYR A 10 2.54 2.99 9.89
N GLN A 11 3.21 2.28 10.75
CA GLN A 11 4.66 2.37 10.84
C GLN A 11 5.28 1.21 10.08
N TYR A 12 5.89 1.52 8.97
CA TYR A 12 6.47 0.49 8.12
C TYR A 12 7.93 0.23 8.52
N SER A 13 8.37 -1.00 8.27
CA SER A 13 9.73 -1.43 8.57
C SER A 13 10.68 -0.96 7.46
N PRO A 14 12.00 -1.01 7.70
CA PRO A 14 12.95 -0.69 6.63
C PRO A 14 12.78 -1.55 5.39
N ASP A 15 12.43 -2.82 5.56
CA ASP A 15 12.21 -3.70 4.41
C ASP A 15 11.01 -3.26 3.61
N GLU A 16 9.96 -2.85 4.29
CA GLU A 16 8.76 -2.36 3.62
C GLU A 16 9.04 -1.06 2.88
N PHE A 17 9.80 -0.19 3.48
CA PHE A 17 10.16 1.08 2.87
C PHE A 17 11.02 0.85 1.61
N LYS A 18 11.94 -0.09 1.68
CA LYS A 18 12.77 -0.43 0.54
C LYS A 18 11.92 -0.96 -0.61
N ALA A 19 11.00 -1.85 -0.30
CA ALA A 19 10.10 -2.41 -1.31
C ALA A 19 9.24 -1.31 -1.94
N TYR A 20 8.70 -0.44 -1.12
CA TYR A 20 7.89 0.68 -1.58
C TYR A 20 8.69 1.56 -2.55
N HIS A 21 9.88 1.95 -2.16
CA HIS A 21 10.74 2.80 -2.99
C HIS A 21 11.03 2.15 -4.33
N TRP A 22 11.39 0.87 -4.29
CA TRP A 22 11.70 0.17 -5.53
C TRP A 22 10.48 0.15 -6.46
N CYS A 23 9.32 -0.13 -5.90
CA CYS A 23 8.09 -0.21 -6.70
C CYS A 23 7.75 1.13 -7.34
N ILE A 24 7.82 2.21 -6.56
CA ILE A 24 7.52 3.55 -7.08
C ILE A 24 8.48 3.89 -8.21
N ASN A 25 9.75 3.57 -8.04
CA ASN A 25 10.76 3.87 -9.07
C ASN A 25 10.60 3.02 -10.31
N ASN A 26 9.82 1.96 -10.24
CA ASN A 26 9.62 1.05 -11.35
C ASN A 26 8.19 1.05 -11.88
N GLY A 27 7.44 2.09 -11.56
CA GLY A 27 6.11 2.27 -12.12
C GLY A 27 5.01 1.44 -11.48
N ILE A 28 5.25 0.97 -10.27
CA ILE A 28 4.25 0.19 -9.54
C ILE A 28 3.74 1.04 -8.38
N TYR A 29 2.46 1.37 -8.40
CA TYR A 29 1.84 2.23 -7.39
C TYR A 29 0.67 1.49 -6.77
N ILE A 30 0.66 1.39 -5.46
CA ILE A 30 -0.41 0.71 -4.73
C ILE A 30 -1.00 1.72 -3.76
N SER A 31 -2.30 1.97 -3.91
CA SER A 31 -2.94 3.02 -3.14
C SER A 31 -4.32 2.60 -2.68
N PRO A 32 -4.80 3.22 -1.61
CA PRO A 32 -6.15 2.92 -1.12
C PRO A 32 -7.19 3.69 -1.91
N PHE A 33 -8.36 3.10 -2.05
CA PHE A 33 -9.49 3.75 -2.67
C PHE A 33 -10.74 3.54 -1.84
N CYS A 34 -11.41 4.61 -1.46
CA CYS A 34 -12.64 4.55 -0.71
C CYS A 34 -13.79 5.00 -1.61
N LYS A 35 -14.72 4.10 -1.87
CA LYS A 35 -15.76 4.40 -2.84
C LYS A 35 -16.86 5.31 -2.30
N GLU A 36 -17.45 4.95 -1.16
CA GLU A 36 -18.60 5.70 -0.68
C GLU A 36 -18.48 6.17 0.76
N ASN A 37 -17.92 5.37 1.62
CA ASN A 37 -17.77 5.73 3.02
C ASN A 37 -16.37 5.31 3.44
N PHE A 38 -15.99 5.69 4.66
CA PHE A 38 -14.61 5.44 5.10
C PHE A 38 -14.48 4.19 5.95
N THR A 39 -15.44 3.28 5.81
CA THR A 39 -15.41 2.03 6.57
C THR A 39 -14.62 0.94 5.86
N TYR A 40 -14.81 0.81 4.56
CA TYR A 40 -14.15 -0.24 3.78
C TYR A 40 -13.44 0.37 2.60
N TRP A 41 -12.25 -0.14 2.34
CA TRP A 41 -11.38 0.41 1.31
C TRP A 41 -10.95 -0.68 0.34
N TYR A 42 -10.90 -0.33 -0.92
CA TYR A 42 -10.25 -1.17 -1.93
C TYR A 42 -8.78 -0.78 -2.01
N ILE A 43 -8.00 -1.67 -2.61
CA ILE A 43 -6.61 -1.37 -2.90
C ILE A 43 -6.45 -1.38 -4.42
N ASP A 44 -5.98 -0.27 -4.97
CA ASP A 44 -5.73 -0.15 -6.39
C ASP A 44 -4.25 -0.41 -6.65
N ILE A 45 -3.99 -1.28 -7.61
CA ILE A 45 -2.64 -1.65 -7.99
C ILE A 45 -2.42 -1.19 -9.42
N GLU A 46 -1.52 -0.22 -9.59
CA GLU A 46 -1.21 0.31 -10.91
C GLU A 46 0.15 -0.20 -11.34
N ILE A 47 0.19 -0.88 -12.49
CA ILE A 47 1.43 -1.38 -13.08
C ILE A 47 1.40 -1.02 -14.55
N ASN A 48 2.43 -0.29 -15.01
CA ASN A 48 2.53 0.14 -16.41
C ASN A 48 1.28 0.89 -16.85
N LYS A 49 0.80 1.78 -15.98
CA LYS A 49 -0.36 2.63 -16.23
C LYS A 49 -1.69 1.90 -16.31
N LYS A 50 -1.72 0.63 -15.96
CA LYS A 50 -2.96 -0.14 -15.88
C LYS A 50 -3.32 -0.33 -14.41
N ILE A 51 -4.56 -0.01 -14.08
CA ILE A 51 -5.03 -0.07 -12.69
C ILE A 51 -5.93 -1.27 -12.51
N ASN A 52 -5.60 -2.11 -11.55
CA ASN A 52 -6.44 -3.22 -11.15
C ASN A 52 -6.87 -3.02 -9.71
N ARG A 53 -8.17 -3.07 -9.46
CA ARG A 53 -8.70 -2.91 -8.12
C ARG A 53 -8.84 -4.27 -7.46
N SER A 54 -8.48 -4.35 -6.19
CA SER A 54 -8.62 -5.60 -5.46
C SER A 54 -10.08 -6.01 -5.42
N PRO A 55 -10.38 -7.31 -5.51
CA PRO A 55 -11.76 -7.77 -5.41
C PRO A 55 -12.28 -7.72 -3.98
N GLN A 56 -11.38 -7.63 -3.02
CA GLN A 56 -11.73 -7.59 -1.61
C GLN A 56 -11.69 -6.18 -1.07
N VAL A 57 -12.44 -5.95 0.00
CA VAL A 57 -12.36 -4.69 0.72
C VAL A 57 -11.65 -4.93 2.04
N PHE A 58 -11.03 -3.88 2.55
CA PHE A 58 -10.25 -3.95 3.77
C PHE A 58 -10.69 -2.86 4.73
N ASN A 59 -10.64 -3.14 6.02
CA ASN A 59 -10.96 -2.11 6.99
C ASN A 59 -9.73 -1.20 7.18
N PRO A 60 -9.92 -0.01 7.75
CA PRO A 60 -8.80 0.92 7.89
C PRO A 60 -7.62 0.40 8.71
N ARG A 61 -7.87 -0.54 9.62
CA ARG A 61 -6.81 -1.05 10.48
C ARG A 61 -5.80 -1.87 9.71
N GLU A 62 -6.29 -2.70 8.78
CA GLU A 62 -5.41 -3.60 8.04
C GLU A 62 -5.00 -3.06 6.70
N LEU A 63 -5.55 -1.91 6.31
CA LEU A 63 -5.36 -1.37 4.96
C LEU A 63 -3.88 -1.15 4.63
N TRP A 64 -3.17 -0.41 5.48
CA TRP A 64 -1.77 -0.09 5.19
C TRP A 64 -0.87 -1.30 5.28
N GLU A 65 -1.18 -2.20 6.19
CA GLU A 65 -0.44 -3.45 6.28
C GLU A 65 -0.55 -4.22 4.97
N LYS A 66 -1.76 -4.28 4.41
CA LYS A 66 -1.98 -4.98 3.15
C LYS A 66 -1.30 -4.27 1.99
N ILE A 67 -1.34 -2.95 1.98
CA ILE A 67 -0.67 -2.18 0.93
C ILE A 67 0.83 -2.51 0.92
N PHE A 68 1.46 -2.54 2.08
CA PHE A 68 2.88 -2.85 2.13
C PHE A 68 3.17 -4.32 1.85
N GLU A 69 2.23 -5.23 2.15
CA GLU A 69 2.37 -6.62 1.73
C GLU A 69 2.43 -6.70 0.21
N TYR A 70 1.58 -5.95 -0.49
CA TYR A 70 1.61 -5.92 -1.95
C TYR A 70 2.92 -5.35 -2.47
N TYR A 71 3.41 -4.27 -1.87
CA TYR A 71 4.70 -3.72 -2.29
C TYR A 71 5.82 -4.74 -2.13
N LYS A 72 5.84 -5.46 -1.02
CA LYS A 72 6.86 -6.48 -0.82
C LYS A 72 6.70 -7.63 -1.82
N TYR A 73 5.47 -7.98 -2.12
CA TYR A 73 5.20 -9.05 -3.07
C TYR A 73 5.75 -8.70 -4.46
N TYR A 74 5.47 -7.48 -4.93
CA TYR A 74 5.93 -7.09 -6.26
C TYR A 74 7.42 -6.83 -6.29
N TYR A 75 7.96 -6.31 -5.22
CA TYR A 75 9.41 -6.16 -5.11
C TYR A 75 10.09 -7.50 -5.24
N LYS A 76 9.60 -8.49 -4.51
CA LYS A 76 10.19 -9.82 -4.54
C LYS A 76 10.03 -10.46 -5.90
N LYS A 77 8.89 -10.21 -6.54
CA LYS A 77 8.58 -10.83 -7.81
C LYS A 77 9.42 -10.26 -8.95
N TYR A 78 9.63 -8.97 -8.97
CA TYR A 78 10.24 -8.31 -10.12
C TYR A 78 11.67 -7.83 -9.88
N ALA A 79 12.06 -7.60 -8.65
CA ALA A 79 13.39 -7.09 -8.37
C ALA A 79 14.45 -8.19 -8.30
N ASN A 80 14.04 -9.42 -8.17
CA ASN A 80 14.98 -10.54 -8.12
C ASN A 80 15.18 -11.15 -9.50
#